data_55ce97ef48f64b96a7f2d8281d9f922c
#
_entry.id   55ce97ef48f64b96a7f2d8281d9f922c
#
_cell.length_a   1.000
_cell.length_b   1.000
_cell.length_c   1.000
_cell.angle_alpha   90.00
_cell.angle_beta   90.00
_cell.angle_gamma   90.00
#
_symmetry.space_group_name_H-M   'P 1'
#
loop_
_entity.id
_entity.type
_entity.pdbx_description
1 polymer ?
#
loop_
_entity_poly.entity_id
_entity_poly.type
_entity_poly.pdbx_seq_one_letter_code
_entity_poly.pdbx_strand_id
1 'polypeptide(L)'
;AQGLSLAQLWRRVDGIDQALYQSRTGRPHPHRDKKVLTAWNGIMISALAEAGDTLGEPRYLAAAQRAADLLWAKVRVAPGEVRRLYLDGRALHPGLLEDYAFLGGGLVALYDATGEPHWLGRARELADALWSRFADAAEGPSGGGLFMGEVADTSLMVRPKDVSDGAMPSGTAAALHLLAALARRTDEPAYGERAKALVAAASGQVRHLPAAFPSLLVGLNRLRQGETGPRQYAARGAARIEARILPQDTGAATLIIDLALSPGWHVNAHQPLQDYLIPTAVRLAGDAPGWHIDGIAYPTPEVLKLGFQQEPLAIYQGPARIEAALTPEPDRGDRARVWLPVELGLQACGDVLCLPPETLVLQVPFRAG
;
A
#
# COMPACT_ATOMS: atom_id res chain seq x y z
N ALA A 1 27.01 32.14 20.88
CA ALA A 1 26.95 31.44 19.60
C ALA A 1 28.39 31.21 19.12
N GLN A 2 28.79 29.98 18.86
CA GLN A 2 30.19 29.59 18.56
C GLN A 2 30.59 29.82 17.08
N GLY A 3 29.85 30.61 16.29
CA GLY A 3 30.19 30.97 14.91
C GLY A 3 30.35 29.80 13.92
N LEU A 4 29.81 28.59 14.27
CA LEU A 4 29.86 27.41 13.41
C LEU A 4 28.75 27.45 12.37
N SER A 5 29.08 27.09 11.14
CA SER A 5 28.02 26.76 10.16
C SER A 5 27.28 25.48 10.56
N LEU A 6 26.05 25.30 10.05
CA LEU A 6 25.25 24.11 10.33
C LEU A 6 26.01 22.82 9.96
N ALA A 7 26.69 22.80 8.81
CA ALA A 7 27.50 21.67 8.38
C ALA A 7 28.68 21.37 9.31
N GLN A 8 29.30 22.40 9.89
CA GLN A 8 30.37 22.25 10.89
C GLN A 8 29.81 21.71 12.22
N LEU A 9 28.61 22.17 12.60
CA LEU A 9 27.93 21.68 13.79
C LEU A 9 27.64 20.19 13.67
N TRP A 10 27.04 19.76 12.56
CA TRP A 10 26.72 18.34 12.34
C TRP A 10 27.98 17.47 12.33
N ARG A 11 29.02 17.84 11.63
CA ARG A 11 30.29 17.08 11.69
C ARG A 11 30.86 16.95 13.10
N ARG A 12 30.68 17.97 13.95
CA ARG A 12 31.11 17.90 15.34
C ARG A 12 30.25 16.99 16.17
N VAL A 13 28.93 17.01 15.97
CA VAL A 13 27.98 16.08 16.61
C VAL A 13 28.32 14.64 16.21
N ASP A 14 28.47 14.35 14.92
CA ASP A 14 28.86 13.03 14.43
C ASP A 14 30.15 12.50 15.04
N GLY A 15 31.16 13.40 15.16
CA GLY A 15 32.42 13.04 15.82
C GLY A 15 32.27 12.72 17.30
N ILE A 16 31.43 13.46 18.02
CA ILE A 16 31.09 13.18 19.43
C ILE A 16 30.36 11.88 19.57
N ASP A 17 29.31 11.65 18.76
CA ASP A 17 28.52 10.42 18.78
C ASP A 17 29.39 9.20 18.49
N GLN A 18 30.29 9.30 17.52
CA GLN A 18 31.22 8.23 17.20
C GLN A 18 32.18 7.92 18.37
N ALA A 19 32.72 8.96 19.02
CA ALA A 19 33.62 8.78 20.19
C ALA A 19 32.87 8.15 21.38
N LEU A 20 31.65 8.60 21.66
CA LEU A 20 30.78 8.03 22.68
C LEU A 20 30.42 6.57 22.36
N TYR A 21 30.10 6.25 21.13
CA TYR A 21 29.81 4.90 20.68
C TYR A 21 31.02 3.98 20.88
N GLN A 22 32.21 4.41 20.44
CA GLN A 22 33.44 3.63 20.64
C GLN A 22 33.77 3.40 22.12
N SER A 23 33.63 4.44 22.96
CA SER A 23 33.81 4.29 24.42
C SER A 23 32.80 3.30 25.02
N ARG A 24 31.55 3.30 24.52
CA ARG A 24 30.49 2.41 24.99
C ARG A 24 30.67 0.95 24.55
N THR A 25 31.24 0.71 23.36
CA THR A 25 31.44 -0.66 22.83
C THR A 25 32.41 -1.50 23.66
N GLY A 26 33.30 -0.85 24.44
CA GLY A 26 34.19 -1.53 25.39
C GLY A 26 33.53 -1.99 26.70
N ARG A 27 32.26 -1.66 26.94
CA ARG A 27 31.53 -2.05 28.17
C ARG A 27 30.77 -3.34 27.95
N PRO A 28 30.46 -4.14 29.03
CA PRO A 28 29.55 -5.25 28.93
C PRO A 28 28.20 -4.79 28.35
N HIS A 29 27.79 -5.41 27.24
CA HIS A 29 26.50 -5.09 26.65
C HIS A 29 25.36 -5.68 27.46
N PRO A 30 24.20 -5.01 27.56
CA PRO A 30 23.00 -5.60 28.14
C PRO A 30 22.57 -6.84 27.33
N HIS A 31 21.83 -7.74 27.99
CA HIS A 31 21.30 -8.91 27.31
C HIS A 31 20.44 -8.48 26.11
N ARG A 32 20.75 -9.06 24.96
CA ARG A 32 19.96 -8.86 23.73
C ARG A 32 18.96 -10.00 23.60
N ASP A 33 17.67 -9.68 23.60
CA ASP A 33 16.63 -10.62 23.20
C ASP A 33 16.77 -10.91 21.70
N LYS A 34 17.00 -12.18 21.34
CA LYS A 34 17.26 -12.62 19.97
C LYS A 34 16.01 -13.11 19.24
N LYS A 35 14.83 -13.00 19.87
CA LYS A 35 13.57 -13.39 19.23
C LYS A 35 13.32 -12.56 17.98
N VAL A 36 13.01 -13.23 16.89
CA VAL A 36 12.50 -12.62 15.66
C VAL A 36 10.99 -12.80 15.66
N LEU A 37 10.24 -11.76 16.06
CA LEU A 37 8.78 -11.78 16.13
C LEU A 37 8.17 -11.54 14.74
N THR A 38 7.29 -12.42 14.31
CA THR A 38 6.69 -12.35 12.96
C THR A 38 5.93 -11.06 12.73
N ALA A 39 5.03 -10.69 13.65
CA ALA A 39 4.24 -9.46 13.55
C ALA A 39 5.11 -8.19 13.49
N TRP A 40 6.09 -8.05 14.38
CA TRP A 40 6.94 -6.85 14.44
C TRP A 40 7.83 -6.70 13.22
N ASN A 41 8.34 -7.81 12.70
CA ASN A 41 9.07 -7.78 11.43
C ASN A 41 8.15 -7.46 10.25
N GLY A 42 6.88 -7.92 10.25
CA GLY A 42 5.89 -7.53 9.25
C GLY A 42 5.68 -6.01 9.20
N ILE A 43 5.54 -5.36 10.36
CA ILE A 43 5.44 -3.89 10.46
C ILE A 43 6.73 -3.22 9.91
N MET A 44 7.90 -3.73 10.30
CA MET A 44 9.18 -3.16 9.85
C MET A 44 9.39 -3.36 8.34
N ILE A 45 8.95 -4.48 7.77
CA ILE A 45 8.98 -4.72 6.31
C ILE A 45 8.12 -3.69 5.59
N SER A 46 6.89 -3.39 6.07
CA SER A 46 6.06 -2.32 5.50
C SER A 46 6.79 -0.98 5.53
N ALA A 47 7.29 -0.59 6.70
CA ALA A 47 7.95 0.70 6.88
C ALA A 47 9.20 0.86 5.99
N LEU A 48 10.01 -0.19 5.87
CA LEU A 48 11.22 -0.16 5.03
C LEU A 48 10.87 -0.18 3.53
N ALA A 49 9.83 -0.92 3.12
CA ALA A 49 9.39 -0.93 1.73
C ALA A 49 8.84 0.44 1.32
N GLU A 50 7.97 1.04 2.13
CA GLU A 50 7.40 2.36 1.90
C GLU A 50 8.47 3.47 1.92
N ALA A 51 9.40 3.41 2.88
CA ALA A 51 10.48 4.37 2.97
C ALA A 51 11.46 4.24 1.79
N GLY A 52 11.80 3.00 1.39
CA GLY A 52 12.67 2.72 0.25
C GLY A 52 12.12 3.28 -1.05
N ASP A 53 10.83 3.10 -1.27
CA ASP A 53 10.09 3.60 -2.44
C ASP A 53 9.96 5.14 -2.40
N THR A 54 9.47 5.68 -1.28
CA THR A 54 9.19 7.12 -1.17
C THR A 54 10.45 7.99 -1.20
N LEU A 55 11.55 7.51 -0.58
CA LEU A 55 12.82 8.23 -0.50
C LEU A 55 13.77 7.90 -1.64
N GLY A 56 13.45 6.91 -2.47
CA GLY A 56 14.37 6.42 -3.51
C GLY A 56 15.61 5.74 -2.93
N GLU A 57 15.51 5.09 -1.75
CA GLU A 57 16.62 4.46 -1.02
C GLU A 57 16.62 2.93 -1.19
N PRO A 58 17.34 2.39 -2.19
CA PRO A 58 17.32 0.95 -2.50
C PRO A 58 17.74 0.05 -1.33
N ARG A 59 18.60 0.56 -0.42
CA ARG A 59 19.06 -0.19 0.74
C ARG A 59 17.92 -0.56 1.70
N TYR A 60 16.89 0.28 1.84
CA TYR A 60 15.73 -0.01 2.67
C TYR A 60 14.86 -1.08 2.03
N LEU A 61 14.61 -0.96 0.73
CA LEU A 61 13.86 -1.96 -0.02
C LEU A 61 14.55 -3.32 0.01
N ALA A 62 15.86 -3.36 -0.23
CA ALA A 62 16.64 -4.60 -0.13
C ALA A 62 16.61 -5.21 1.28
N ALA A 63 16.58 -4.39 2.33
CA ALA A 63 16.45 -4.87 3.71
C ALA A 63 15.06 -5.48 3.96
N ALA A 64 14.00 -4.84 3.46
CA ALA A 64 12.63 -5.35 3.55
C ALA A 64 12.48 -6.71 2.84
N GLN A 65 12.99 -6.83 1.61
CA GLN A 65 12.96 -8.07 0.83
C GLN A 65 13.70 -9.21 1.55
N ARG A 66 14.92 -8.97 2.03
CA ARG A 66 15.68 -9.98 2.79
C ARG A 66 14.96 -10.42 4.06
N ALA A 67 14.34 -9.47 4.80
CA ALA A 67 13.59 -9.79 6.00
C ALA A 67 12.34 -10.63 5.68
N ALA A 68 11.61 -10.27 4.63
CA ALA A 68 10.42 -11.00 4.19
C ALA A 68 10.78 -12.43 3.72
N ASP A 69 11.85 -12.61 2.94
CA ASP A 69 12.31 -13.92 2.51
C ASP A 69 12.81 -14.78 3.68
N LEU A 70 13.50 -14.18 4.65
CA LEU A 70 13.91 -14.87 5.87
C LEU A 70 12.70 -15.39 6.65
N LEU A 71 11.70 -14.54 6.89
CA LEU A 71 10.48 -14.94 7.58
C LEU A 71 9.74 -16.02 6.81
N TRP A 72 9.56 -15.82 5.50
CA TRP A 72 8.90 -16.82 4.66
C TRP A 72 9.57 -18.19 4.72
N ALA A 73 10.89 -18.21 4.72
CA ALA A 73 11.67 -19.46 4.80
C ALA A 73 11.74 -20.07 6.21
N LYS A 74 11.59 -19.27 7.28
CA LYS A 74 11.85 -19.72 8.64
C LYS A 74 10.62 -19.84 9.53
N VAL A 75 9.61 -18.96 9.36
CA VAL A 75 8.40 -18.99 10.21
C VAL A 75 7.19 -19.61 9.53
N ARG A 76 7.14 -19.64 8.20
CA ARG A 76 6.11 -20.37 7.46
C ARG A 76 6.46 -21.86 7.43
N VAL A 77 5.75 -22.64 8.22
CA VAL A 77 6.02 -24.08 8.41
C VAL A 77 5.22 -24.98 7.47
N ALA A 78 4.11 -24.47 6.95
CA ALA A 78 3.27 -25.11 5.94
C ALA A 78 2.49 -24.03 5.15
N PRO A 79 1.87 -24.36 4.00
CA PRO A 79 0.95 -23.45 3.33
C PRO A 79 -0.11 -22.90 4.28
N GLY A 80 -0.20 -21.57 4.38
CA GLY A 80 -1.13 -20.89 5.27
C GLY A 80 -0.88 -21.12 6.78
N GLU A 81 0.32 -21.52 7.18
CA GLU A 81 0.66 -21.69 8.59
C GLU A 81 1.98 -20.99 8.93
N VAL A 82 1.90 -19.96 9.77
CA VAL A 82 3.08 -19.26 10.29
C VAL A 82 3.21 -19.41 11.79
N ARG A 83 4.44 -19.34 12.27
CA ARG A 83 4.79 -19.32 13.70
C ARG A 83 4.96 -17.89 14.18
N ARG A 84 4.70 -17.69 15.48
CA ARG A 84 4.78 -16.39 16.14
C ARG A 84 6.19 -15.82 16.14
N LEU A 85 7.19 -16.68 16.35
CA LEU A 85 8.59 -16.26 16.46
C LEU A 85 9.57 -17.30 15.95
N TYR A 86 10.77 -16.80 15.58
CA TYR A 86 11.93 -17.63 15.30
C TYR A 86 13.04 -17.30 16.31
N LEU A 87 13.60 -18.34 16.94
CA LEU A 87 14.66 -18.23 17.94
C LEU A 87 15.57 -19.45 17.86
N ASP A 88 16.88 -19.25 17.88
CA ASP A 88 17.92 -20.29 17.93
C ASP A 88 17.67 -21.44 16.94
N GLY A 89 17.37 -21.08 15.68
CA GLY A 89 17.16 -22.04 14.60
C GLY A 89 15.76 -22.68 14.54
N ARG A 90 14.83 -22.31 15.42
CA ARG A 90 13.51 -22.94 15.56
C ARG A 90 12.38 -21.93 15.42
N ALA A 91 11.35 -22.30 14.66
CA ALA A 91 10.08 -21.60 14.62
C ALA A 91 9.19 -22.08 15.78
N LEU A 92 8.74 -21.16 16.63
CA LEU A 92 8.09 -21.49 17.89
C LEU A 92 6.71 -20.81 17.98
N HIS A 93 5.81 -21.46 18.69
CA HIS A 93 4.43 -21.07 18.96
C HIS A 93 3.57 -20.89 17.71
N PRO A 94 2.30 -21.30 17.73
CA PRO A 94 1.34 -20.96 16.68
C PRO A 94 1.28 -19.44 16.48
N GLY A 95 1.18 -19.00 15.23
CA GLY A 95 0.98 -17.60 14.92
C GLY A 95 -0.38 -17.11 15.41
N LEU A 96 -0.45 -15.89 15.88
CA LEU A 96 -1.67 -15.19 16.23
C LEU A 96 -2.18 -14.37 15.04
N LEU A 97 -3.40 -13.87 15.11
CA LEU A 97 -4.01 -12.99 14.10
C LEU A 97 -3.04 -11.89 13.62
N GLU A 98 -2.38 -11.22 14.54
CA GLU A 98 -1.44 -10.13 14.24
C GLU A 98 -0.24 -10.57 13.42
N ASP A 99 0.25 -11.82 13.60
CA ASP A 99 1.39 -12.35 12.86
C ASP A 99 1.06 -12.51 11.36
N TYR A 100 -0.15 -12.98 11.05
CA TYR A 100 -0.65 -13.09 9.68
C TYR A 100 -0.94 -11.72 9.07
N ALA A 101 -1.61 -10.85 9.83
CA ALA A 101 -2.08 -9.56 9.34
C ALA A 101 -0.91 -8.61 9.04
N PHE A 102 0.04 -8.45 9.97
CA PHE A 102 1.18 -7.55 9.77
C PHE A 102 2.18 -8.08 8.77
N LEU A 103 2.46 -9.41 8.76
CA LEU A 103 3.32 -9.97 7.73
C LEU A 103 2.67 -9.83 6.35
N GLY A 104 1.37 -10.13 6.23
CA GLY A 104 0.61 -9.94 4.99
C GLY A 104 0.66 -8.50 4.49
N GLY A 105 0.50 -7.52 5.40
CA GLY A 105 0.63 -6.08 5.09
C GLY A 105 2.03 -5.72 4.58
N GLY A 106 3.09 -6.26 5.22
CA GLY A 106 4.47 -6.09 4.76
C GLY A 106 4.72 -6.63 3.35
N LEU A 107 4.12 -7.77 3.03
CA LEU A 107 4.21 -8.36 1.69
C LEU A 107 3.46 -7.55 0.63
N VAL A 108 2.31 -6.95 0.99
CA VAL A 108 1.61 -5.98 0.11
C VAL A 108 2.48 -4.75 -0.14
N ALA A 109 3.10 -4.18 0.90
CA ALA A 109 3.98 -3.03 0.75
C ALA A 109 5.20 -3.33 -0.15
N LEU A 110 5.76 -4.55 -0.07
CA LEU A 110 6.80 -5.00 -1.00
C LEU A 110 6.29 -5.13 -2.44
N TYR A 111 5.08 -5.67 -2.64
CA TYR A 111 4.46 -5.70 -3.96
C TYR A 111 4.28 -4.29 -4.52
N ASP A 112 3.80 -3.36 -3.71
CA ASP A 112 3.61 -1.97 -4.12
C ASP A 112 4.93 -1.32 -4.55
N ALA A 113 6.00 -1.54 -3.80
CA ALA A 113 7.31 -0.95 -4.07
C ALA A 113 8.06 -1.60 -5.25
N THR A 114 7.86 -2.91 -5.49
CA THR A 114 8.65 -3.66 -6.50
C THR A 114 7.87 -4.03 -7.74
N GLY A 115 6.54 -4.17 -7.64
CA GLY A 115 5.70 -4.75 -8.69
C GLY A 115 5.85 -6.27 -8.85
N GLU A 116 6.62 -6.96 -8.00
CA GLU A 116 6.90 -8.40 -8.11
C GLU A 116 5.70 -9.24 -7.65
N PRO A 117 5.03 -10.02 -8.53
CA PRO A 117 3.76 -10.69 -8.22
C PRO A 117 3.83 -11.72 -7.10
N HIS A 118 5.00 -12.29 -6.84
CA HIS A 118 5.15 -13.31 -5.81
C HIS A 118 4.88 -12.76 -4.39
N TRP A 119 5.15 -11.47 -4.14
CA TRP A 119 4.82 -10.83 -2.87
C TRP A 119 3.30 -10.76 -2.65
N LEU A 120 2.56 -10.40 -3.69
CA LEU A 120 1.10 -10.39 -3.64
C LEU A 120 0.53 -11.80 -3.46
N GLY A 121 1.11 -12.81 -4.12
CA GLY A 121 0.73 -14.21 -3.94
C GLY A 121 0.91 -14.69 -2.51
N ARG A 122 2.04 -14.36 -1.87
CA ARG A 122 2.29 -14.66 -0.45
C ARG A 122 1.33 -13.92 0.49
N ALA A 123 1.01 -12.65 0.20
CA ALA A 123 0.05 -11.87 0.99
C ALA A 123 -1.36 -12.48 0.91
N ARG A 124 -1.79 -12.93 -0.27
CA ARG A 124 -3.06 -13.64 -0.46
C ARG A 124 -3.12 -14.93 0.35
N GLU A 125 -2.06 -15.74 0.31
CA GLU A 125 -1.97 -16.97 1.13
C GLU A 125 -2.22 -16.68 2.62
N LEU A 126 -1.56 -15.63 3.15
CA LEU A 126 -1.74 -15.25 4.55
C LEU A 126 -3.12 -14.70 4.85
N ALA A 127 -3.74 -13.92 3.96
CA ALA A 127 -5.07 -13.37 4.14
C ALA A 127 -6.16 -14.46 4.12
N ASP A 128 -6.02 -15.46 3.25
CA ASP A 128 -6.94 -16.60 3.20
C ASP A 128 -6.79 -17.49 4.43
N ALA A 129 -5.57 -17.75 4.87
CA ALA A 129 -5.28 -18.47 6.09
C ALA A 129 -5.80 -17.72 7.34
N LEU A 130 -5.58 -16.41 7.39
CA LEU A 130 -6.09 -15.55 8.46
C LEU A 130 -7.62 -15.70 8.59
N TRP A 131 -8.34 -15.60 7.49
CA TRP A 131 -9.78 -15.74 7.53
C TRP A 131 -10.23 -17.15 7.96
N SER A 132 -9.64 -18.18 7.40
CA SER A 132 -10.03 -19.58 7.71
C SER A 132 -9.71 -19.99 9.16
N ARG A 133 -8.67 -19.41 9.78
CA ARG A 133 -8.18 -19.80 11.11
C ARG A 133 -8.79 -18.98 12.25
N PHE A 134 -9.08 -17.70 12.00
CA PHE A 134 -9.43 -16.75 13.06
C PHE A 134 -10.84 -16.20 12.98
N ALA A 135 -11.57 -16.39 11.86
CA ALA A 135 -12.91 -15.85 11.72
C ALA A 135 -13.88 -16.50 12.71
N ASP A 136 -14.69 -15.67 13.36
CA ASP A 136 -15.83 -16.11 14.16
C ASP A 136 -17.04 -16.33 13.26
N ALA A 137 -17.43 -17.58 13.10
CA ALA A 137 -18.58 -17.97 12.31
C ALA A 137 -19.91 -17.86 13.09
N ALA A 138 -19.88 -17.45 14.36
CA ALA A 138 -21.09 -17.29 15.16
C ALA A 138 -21.96 -16.17 14.62
N GLU A 139 -23.27 -16.38 14.63
CA GLU A 139 -24.28 -15.39 14.26
C GLU A 139 -24.75 -14.60 15.49
N GLY A 140 -25.28 -13.40 15.27
CA GLY A 140 -25.89 -12.58 16.31
C GLY A 140 -25.04 -11.37 16.74
N PRO A 141 -25.50 -10.63 17.77
CA PRO A 141 -24.90 -9.34 18.16
C PRO A 141 -23.43 -9.42 18.63
N SER A 142 -22.99 -10.58 19.10
CA SER A 142 -21.61 -10.84 19.54
C SER A 142 -20.82 -11.69 18.56
N GLY A 143 -21.43 -12.11 17.46
CA GLY A 143 -20.79 -12.93 16.42
C GLY A 143 -20.02 -12.11 15.42
N GLY A 144 -19.28 -12.79 14.55
CA GLY A 144 -18.43 -12.17 13.51
C GLY A 144 -17.13 -11.61 14.05
N GLY A 145 -16.33 -11.03 13.15
CA GLY A 145 -14.98 -10.54 13.46
C GLY A 145 -13.93 -11.65 13.54
N LEU A 146 -12.81 -11.35 14.16
CA LEU A 146 -11.66 -12.25 14.24
C LEU A 146 -11.23 -12.46 15.70
N PHE A 147 -10.93 -13.70 16.06
CA PHE A 147 -10.27 -14.03 17.32
C PHE A 147 -8.76 -13.76 17.24
N MET A 148 -8.10 -13.48 18.36
CA MET A 148 -6.64 -13.34 18.43
C MET A 148 -5.92 -14.67 18.18
N GLY A 149 -6.44 -15.76 18.74
CA GLY A 149 -5.91 -17.12 18.58
C GLY A 149 -6.74 -17.94 17.61
N GLU A 150 -6.19 -19.04 17.11
CA GLU A 150 -6.89 -19.93 16.16
C GLU A 150 -8.19 -20.48 16.77
N VAL A 151 -9.20 -20.65 15.92
CA VAL A 151 -10.48 -21.24 16.32
C VAL A 151 -10.29 -22.68 16.83
N ALA A 152 -9.34 -23.40 16.29
CA ALA A 152 -9.02 -24.77 16.66
C ALA A 152 -8.20 -24.91 17.97
N ASP A 153 -7.70 -23.82 18.56
CA ASP A 153 -6.93 -23.86 19.80
C ASP A 153 -7.86 -24.06 21.00
N THR A 154 -7.97 -25.30 21.46
CA THR A 154 -8.78 -25.71 22.62
C THR A 154 -8.05 -25.50 23.95
N SER A 155 -6.80 -25.07 23.96
CA SER A 155 -6.04 -24.82 25.18
C SER A 155 -6.48 -23.53 25.91
N LEU A 156 -7.14 -22.63 25.21
CA LEU A 156 -7.63 -21.38 25.75
C LEU A 156 -9.07 -21.52 26.25
N MET A 157 -9.31 -21.19 27.51
CA MET A 157 -10.68 -21.17 28.10
C MET A 157 -11.54 -20.07 27.44
N VAL A 158 -10.94 -18.97 27.02
CA VAL A 158 -11.60 -17.86 26.32
C VAL A 158 -10.70 -17.44 25.17
N ARG A 159 -11.31 -17.24 23.99
CA ARG A 159 -10.64 -16.68 22.82
C ARG A 159 -11.01 -15.21 22.70
N PRO A 160 -10.09 -14.29 23.03
CA PRO A 160 -10.39 -12.86 22.94
C PRO A 160 -10.41 -12.40 21.49
N LYS A 161 -11.21 -11.36 21.24
CA LYS A 161 -11.17 -10.55 20.01
C LYS A 161 -10.53 -9.22 20.36
N ASP A 162 -9.34 -8.96 19.81
CA ASP A 162 -8.66 -7.69 19.99
C ASP A 162 -9.01 -6.76 18.82
N VAL A 163 -9.79 -5.73 19.13
CA VAL A 163 -10.24 -4.76 18.13
C VAL A 163 -9.76 -3.34 18.41
N SER A 164 -9.36 -3.05 19.67
CA SER A 164 -8.87 -1.72 20.08
C SER A 164 -7.37 -1.59 19.86
N ASP A 165 -6.94 -0.39 19.44
CA ASP A 165 -5.52 -0.11 19.28
C ASP A 165 -4.85 0.14 20.63
N GLY A 166 -3.61 -0.35 20.76
CA GLY A 166 -2.73 -0.11 21.90
C GLY A 166 -1.48 0.67 21.47
N ALA A 167 -0.31 0.20 21.91
CA ALA A 167 0.99 0.69 21.42
C ALA A 167 1.22 0.35 19.93
N MET A 168 0.52 -0.65 19.44
CA MET A 168 0.44 -1.05 18.03
C MET A 168 -1.02 -1.08 17.59
N PRO A 169 -1.30 -1.01 16.28
CA PRO A 169 -2.62 -1.31 15.77
C PRO A 169 -3.09 -2.71 16.21
N SER A 170 -4.38 -2.85 16.43
CA SER A 170 -4.95 -4.17 16.74
C SER A 170 -4.79 -5.15 15.57
N GLY A 171 -4.75 -6.46 15.86
CA GLY A 171 -4.73 -7.49 14.84
C GLY A 171 -5.93 -7.40 13.89
N THR A 172 -7.11 -7.02 14.39
CA THR A 172 -8.31 -6.78 13.58
C THR A 172 -8.15 -5.59 12.64
N ALA A 173 -7.57 -4.47 13.11
CA ALA A 173 -7.30 -3.31 12.26
C ALA A 173 -6.28 -3.65 11.16
N ALA A 174 -5.19 -4.36 11.52
CA ALA A 174 -4.20 -4.82 10.56
C ALA A 174 -4.80 -5.76 9.50
N ALA A 175 -5.69 -6.68 9.91
CA ALA A 175 -6.41 -7.55 9.00
C ALA A 175 -7.34 -6.77 8.05
N LEU A 176 -8.04 -5.74 8.56
CA LEU A 176 -8.85 -4.84 7.74
C LEU A 176 -8.00 -4.14 6.67
N HIS A 177 -6.83 -3.61 7.05
CA HIS A 177 -5.90 -2.98 6.10
C HIS A 177 -5.42 -3.95 5.02
N LEU A 178 -5.02 -5.16 5.41
CA LEU A 178 -4.60 -6.21 4.48
C LEU A 178 -5.71 -6.58 3.49
N LEU A 179 -6.92 -6.85 3.99
CA LEU A 179 -8.06 -7.24 3.16
C LEU A 179 -8.50 -6.11 2.23
N ALA A 180 -8.56 -4.86 2.71
CA ALA A 180 -8.87 -3.70 1.89
C ALA A 180 -7.83 -3.46 0.79
N ALA A 181 -6.55 -3.66 1.10
CA ALA A 181 -5.47 -3.56 0.11
C ALA A 181 -5.57 -4.65 -0.97
N LEU A 182 -5.81 -5.91 -0.58
CA LEU A 182 -5.98 -7.02 -1.52
C LEU A 182 -7.22 -6.86 -2.40
N ALA A 183 -8.32 -6.32 -1.86
CA ALA A 183 -9.54 -6.03 -2.65
C ALA A 183 -9.29 -5.03 -3.79
N ARG A 184 -8.26 -4.20 -3.71
CA ARG A 184 -7.87 -3.26 -4.77
C ARG A 184 -6.86 -3.82 -5.76
N ARG A 185 -6.07 -4.82 -5.35
CA ARG A 185 -4.95 -5.38 -6.11
C ARG A 185 -5.26 -6.72 -6.78
N THR A 186 -6.47 -7.24 -6.54
CA THR A 186 -6.88 -8.56 -7.06
C THR A 186 -8.33 -8.51 -7.54
N ASP A 187 -8.67 -9.38 -8.49
CA ASP A 187 -10.07 -9.62 -8.91
C ASP A 187 -10.73 -10.68 -8.00
N GLU A 188 -10.64 -10.48 -6.68
CA GLU A 188 -11.21 -11.40 -5.70
C GLU A 188 -12.16 -10.64 -4.76
N PRO A 189 -13.48 -10.67 -5.04
CA PRO A 189 -14.47 -9.92 -4.27
C PRO A 189 -14.53 -10.29 -2.78
N ALA A 190 -14.13 -11.51 -2.43
CA ALA A 190 -14.16 -12.01 -1.06
C ALA A 190 -13.36 -11.14 -0.09
N TYR A 191 -12.23 -10.53 -0.53
CA TYR A 191 -11.46 -9.65 0.35
C TYR A 191 -12.24 -8.40 0.74
N GLY A 192 -12.95 -7.79 -0.20
CA GLY A 192 -13.81 -6.64 0.07
C GLY A 192 -14.97 -6.99 1.01
N GLU A 193 -15.62 -8.13 0.81
CA GLU A 193 -16.71 -8.58 1.68
C GLU A 193 -16.24 -8.92 3.09
N ARG A 194 -15.09 -9.59 3.23
CA ARG A 194 -14.44 -9.86 4.52
C ARG A 194 -14.08 -8.57 5.25
N ALA A 195 -13.52 -7.57 4.53
CA ALA A 195 -13.22 -6.26 5.10
C ALA A 195 -14.47 -5.54 5.63
N LYS A 196 -15.58 -5.55 4.87
CA LYS A 196 -16.88 -5.00 5.31
C LYS A 196 -17.40 -5.72 6.54
N ALA A 197 -17.28 -7.06 6.60
CA ALA A 197 -17.72 -7.87 7.74
C ALA A 197 -16.94 -7.50 9.02
N LEU A 198 -15.62 -7.24 8.94
CA LEU A 198 -14.83 -6.78 10.10
C LEU A 198 -15.30 -5.42 10.61
N VAL A 199 -15.58 -4.47 9.71
CA VAL A 199 -16.11 -3.16 10.08
C VAL A 199 -17.49 -3.30 10.75
N ALA A 200 -18.36 -4.14 10.21
CA ALA A 200 -19.68 -4.39 10.79
C ALA A 200 -19.58 -4.98 12.20
N ALA A 201 -18.71 -5.98 12.41
CA ALA A 201 -18.51 -6.62 13.71
C ALA A 201 -17.97 -5.64 14.78
N ALA A 202 -17.07 -4.70 14.40
CA ALA A 202 -16.51 -3.72 15.32
C ALA A 202 -17.40 -2.48 15.52
N SER A 203 -18.44 -2.28 14.71
CA SER A 203 -19.20 -1.02 14.60
C SER A 203 -19.81 -0.54 15.92
N GLY A 204 -20.28 -1.46 16.77
CA GLY A 204 -20.84 -1.13 18.08
C GLY A 204 -19.83 -0.51 19.04
N GLN A 205 -18.65 -1.12 19.12
CA GLN A 205 -17.56 -0.66 19.99
C GLN A 205 -16.97 0.67 19.49
N VAL A 206 -16.76 0.79 18.17
CA VAL A 206 -16.27 2.01 17.53
C VAL A 206 -17.20 3.19 17.79
N ARG A 207 -18.52 3.01 17.69
CA ARG A 207 -19.49 4.08 18.00
C ARG A 207 -19.46 4.49 19.46
N HIS A 208 -19.19 3.56 20.37
CA HIS A 208 -19.16 3.84 21.79
C HIS A 208 -17.87 4.58 22.20
N LEU A 209 -16.71 4.22 21.66
CA LEU A 209 -15.41 4.81 22.00
C LEU A 209 -14.49 4.93 20.78
N PRO A 210 -14.78 5.84 19.82
CA PRO A 210 -14.03 5.92 18.56
C PRO A 210 -12.52 6.18 18.73
N ALA A 211 -12.13 6.86 19.79
CA ALA A 211 -10.72 7.18 20.09
C ALA A 211 -9.85 5.94 20.37
N ALA A 212 -10.45 4.78 20.66
CA ALA A 212 -9.72 3.53 20.87
C ALA A 212 -9.46 2.75 19.56
N PHE A 213 -9.91 3.27 18.39
CA PHE A 213 -9.87 2.55 17.11
C PHE A 213 -9.31 3.36 15.94
N PRO A 214 -8.26 4.19 16.11
CA PRO A 214 -7.77 5.05 15.03
C PRO A 214 -7.35 4.25 13.79
N SER A 215 -6.65 3.12 13.96
CA SER A 215 -6.20 2.29 12.83
C SER A 215 -7.36 1.65 12.08
N LEU A 216 -8.38 1.17 12.81
CA LEU A 216 -9.58 0.61 12.19
C LEU A 216 -10.36 1.67 11.42
N LEU A 217 -10.45 2.90 11.93
CA LEU A 217 -11.10 4.03 11.25
C LEU A 217 -10.34 4.43 9.98
N VAL A 218 -9.00 4.40 9.99
CA VAL A 218 -8.19 4.60 8.77
C VAL A 218 -8.45 3.48 7.76
N GLY A 219 -8.52 2.22 8.20
CA GLY A 219 -8.88 1.09 7.37
C GLY A 219 -10.27 1.22 6.74
N LEU A 220 -11.26 1.65 7.52
CA LEU A 220 -12.61 1.95 7.03
C LEU A 220 -12.60 3.05 5.98
N ASN A 221 -11.84 4.13 6.21
CA ASN A 221 -11.72 5.21 5.24
C ASN A 221 -11.11 4.72 3.91
N ARG A 222 -10.04 3.92 3.97
CA ARG A 222 -9.43 3.29 2.78
C ARG A 222 -10.42 2.37 2.04
N LEU A 223 -11.22 1.60 2.77
CA LEU A 223 -12.23 0.73 2.18
C LEU A 223 -13.32 1.52 1.44
N ARG A 224 -13.74 2.67 1.97
CA ARG A 224 -14.82 3.51 1.43
C ARG A 224 -14.36 4.44 0.31
N GLN A 225 -13.24 5.11 0.52
CA GLN A 225 -12.74 6.18 -0.36
C GLN A 225 -11.67 5.70 -1.33
N GLY A 226 -11.09 4.51 -1.09
CA GLY A 226 -9.92 4.03 -1.80
C GLY A 226 -8.61 4.54 -1.20
N GLU A 227 -7.53 4.29 -1.92
CA GLU A 227 -6.20 4.79 -1.60
C GLU A 227 -6.03 6.20 -2.16
N THR A 228 -5.23 7.02 -1.48
CA THR A 228 -5.04 8.43 -1.84
C THR A 228 -3.59 8.75 -2.25
N GLY A 229 -2.71 7.77 -2.33
CA GLY A 229 -1.30 7.99 -2.67
C GLY A 229 -1.06 8.26 -4.16
N PRO A 230 0.21 8.47 -4.54
CA PRO A 230 0.61 8.62 -5.93
C PRO A 230 0.53 7.30 -6.71
N ARG A 231 0.40 6.17 -6.01
CA ARG A 231 0.17 4.84 -6.58
C ARG A 231 -1.23 4.36 -6.23
N GLN A 232 -1.95 3.91 -7.25
CA GLN A 232 -3.29 3.34 -7.10
C GLN A 232 -3.49 2.17 -8.07
N TYR A 233 -4.57 1.44 -7.84
CA TYR A 233 -4.97 0.30 -8.66
C TYR A 233 -6.38 0.52 -9.19
N ALA A 234 -6.58 0.21 -10.46
CA ALA A 234 -7.86 0.20 -11.14
C ALA A 234 -8.12 -1.17 -11.77
N ALA A 235 -9.29 -1.33 -12.37
CA ALA A 235 -9.67 -2.54 -13.08
C ALA A 235 -9.48 -3.80 -12.23
N ARG A 236 -9.91 -3.75 -10.97
CA ARG A 236 -9.79 -4.88 -10.02
C ARG A 236 -8.34 -5.37 -9.87
N GLY A 237 -7.37 -4.44 -9.89
CA GLY A 237 -5.95 -4.74 -9.78
C GLY A 237 -5.24 -5.05 -11.11
N ALA A 238 -5.95 -5.12 -12.23
CA ALA A 238 -5.35 -5.34 -13.54
C ALA A 238 -4.58 -4.13 -14.08
N ALA A 239 -4.86 -2.92 -13.56
CA ALA A 239 -4.14 -1.70 -13.89
C ALA A 239 -3.46 -1.14 -12.63
N ARG A 240 -2.12 -1.08 -12.63
CA ARG A 240 -1.31 -0.37 -11.65
C ARG A 240 -0.94 0.98 -12.21
N ILE A 241 -1.28 2.03 -11.49
CA ILE A 241 -1.04 3.43 -11.87
C ILE A 241 -0.07 4.04 -10.87
N GLU A 242 0.93 4.76 -11.37
CA GLU A 242 1.91 5.46 -10.56
C GLU A 242 2.18 6.85 -11.12
N ALA A 243 2.04 7.88 -10.28
CA ALA A 243 2.26 9.26 -10.67
C ALA A 243 3.43 9.89 -9.89
N ARG A 244 4.22 10.71 -10.58
CA ARG A 244 5.31 11.49 -9.98
C ARG A 244 5.45 12.83 -10.66
N ILE A 245 6.01 13.81 -9.96
CA ILE A 245 6.30 15.14 -10.48
C ILE A 245 7.80 15.32 -10.54
N LEU A 246 8.30 15.73 -11.70
CA LEU A 246 9.69 16.12 -11.92
C LEU A 246 9.77 17.64 -12.00
N PRO A 247 10.44 18.32 -11.05
CA PRO A 247 10.64 19.75 -11.11
C PRO A 247 11.61 20.10 -12.26
N GLN A 248 11.44 21.31 -12.83
CA GLN A 248 12.32 21.88 -13.82
C GLN A 248 13.01 23.16 -13.27
N ASP A 249 14.17 23.50 -13.79
CA ASP A 249 14.94 24.69 -13.36
C ASP A 249 14.20 26.01 -13.60
N THR A 250 13.20 26.03 -14.49
CA THR A 250 12.35 27.17 -14.81
C THR A 250 11.25 27.46 -13.78
N GLY A 251 11.10 26.62 -12.76
CA GLY A 251 9.97 26.64 -11.84
C GLY A 251 8.72 25.92 -12.35
N ALA A 252 8.71 25.47 -13.61
CA ALA A 252 7.72 24.54 -14.15
C ALA A 252 7.99 23.11 -13.65
N ALA A 253 7.09 22.17 -13.97
CA ALA A 253 7.27 20.75 -13.64
C ALA A 253 6.64 19.86 -14.71
N THR A 254 7.04 18.60 -14.72
CA THR A 254 6.39 17.57 -15.55
C THR A 254 5.72 16.55 -14.63
N LEU A 255 4.42 16.38 -14.77
CA LEU A 255 3.69 15.27 -14.20
C LEU A 255 3.86 14.07 -15.11
N ILE A 256 4.32 12.95 -14.55
CA ILE A 256 4.42 11.68 -15.26
C ILE A 256 3.45 10.70 -14.60
N ILE A 257 2.63 10.05 -15.41
CA ILE A 257 1.72 8.98 -14.98
C ILE A 257 2.09 7.73 -15.77
N ASP A 258 2.60 6.73 -15.08
CA ASP A 258 2.88 5.40 -15.63
C ASP A 258 1.69 4.48 -15.36
N LEU A 259 1.18 3.85 -16.41
CA LEU A 259 0.17 2.80 -16.35
C LEU A 259 0.86 1.47 -16.68
N ALA A 260 0.64 0.47 -15.86
CA ALA A 260 1.05 -0.91 -16.13
C ALA A 260 -0.19 -1.78 -16.13
N LEU A 261 -0.58 -2.24 -17.32
CA LEU A 261 -1.75 -3.08 -17.53
C LEU A 261 -1.33 -4.55 -17.59
N SER A 262 -2.07 -5.39 -16.88
CA SER A 262 -1.87 -6.84 -16.90
C SER A 262 -2.18 -7.42 -18.28
N PRO A 263 -1.54 -8.55 -18.69
CA PRO A 263 -1.84 -9.20 -19.96
C PRO A 263 -3.35 -9.47 -20.14
N GLY A 264 -3.87 -9.20 -21.34
CA GLY A 264 -5.28 -9.34 -21.68
C GLY A 264 -6.14 -8.15 -21.25
N TRP A 265 -5.56 -7.10 -20.63
CA TRP A 265 -6.26 -5.88 -20.27
C TRP A 265 -5.74 -4.69 -21.07
N HIS A 266 -6.68 -3.79 -21.42
CA HIS A 266 -6.41 -2.52 -22.09
C HIS A 266 -7.32 -1.42 -21.56
N VAL A 267 -6.95 -0.17 -21.81
CA VAL A 267 -7.80 1.00 -21.60
C VAL A 267 -7.98 1.73 -22.92
N ASN A 268 -9.10 2.42 -23.10
CA ASN A 268 -9.32 3.22 -24.30
C ASN A 268 -8.25 4.33 -24.39
N ALA A 269 -7.84 4.67 -25.61
CA ALA A 269 -6.96 5.79 -25.84
C ALA A 269 -7.60 7.12 -25.41
N HIS A 270 -6.79 8.18 -25.32
CA HIS A 270 -7.30 9.53 -25.09
C HIS A 270 -8.26 10.01 -26.19
N GLN A 271 -8.04 9.59 -27.42
CA GLN A 271 -8.92 9.81 -28.57
C GLN A 271 -9.40 8.45 -29.10
N PRO A 272 -10.45 7.88 -28.52
CA PRO A 272 -11.02 6.64 -29.03
C PRO A 272 -11.63 6.85 -30.42
N LEU A 273 -11.71 5.78 -31.21
CA LEU A 273 -12.27 5.84 -32.57
C LEU A 273 -13.80 5.93 -32.59
N GLN A 274 -14.45 5.59 -31.48
CA GLN A 274 -15.91 5.62 -31.36
C GLN A 274 -16.34 6.58 -30.24
N ASP A 275 -17.37 7.37 -30.47
CA ASP A 275 -17.84 8.41 -29.55
C ASP A 275 -18.47 7.90 -28.27
N TYR A 276 -18.89 6.63 -28.25
CA TYR A 276 -19.49 6.01 -27.05
C TYR A 276 -18.45 5.45 -26.07
N LEU A 277 -17.17 5.39 -26.45
CA LEU A 277 -16.09 4.91 -25.61
C LEU A 277 -15.62 5.99 -24.65
N ILE A 278 -15.35 5.60 -23.42
CA ILE A 278 -14.83 6.51 -22.39
C ILE A 278 -13.32 6.68 -22.59
N PRO A 279 -12.83 7.89 -22.86
CA PRO A 279 -11.41 8.14 -23.09
C PRO A 279 -10.59 8.05 -21.79
N THR A 280 -9.31 7.70 -21.91
CA THR A 280 -8.35 7.92 -20.84
C THR A 280 -8.04 9.42 -20.77
N ALA A 281 -8.27 10.05 -19.63
CA ALA A 281 -8.15 11.50 -19.46
C ALA A 281 -7.49 11.87 -18.12
N VAL A 282 -6.62 12.88 -18.16
CA VAL A 282 -5.93 13.43 -17.00
C VAL A 282 -6.38 14.87 -16.79
N ARG A 283 -6.63 15.24 -15.52
CA ARG A 283 -6.90 16.63 -15.12
C ARG A 283 -6.43 16.87 -13.68
N LEU A 284 -6.28 18.11 -13.30
CA LEU A 284 -6.11 18.46 -11.87
C LEU A 284 -7.45 18.33 -11.17
N ALA A 285 -7.45 17.75 -9.95
CA ALA A 285 -8.66 17.56 -9.17
C ALA A 285 -8.98 18.80 -8.34
N GLY A 286 -10.26 19.21 -8.34
CA GLY A 286 -10.78 20.29 -7.52
C GLY A 286 -9.97 21.59 -7.66
N ASP A 287 -9.92 22.35 -6.56
CA ASP A 287 -9.04 23.50 -6.47
C ASP A 287 -7.60 23.04 -6.24
N ALA A 288 -6.86 22.71 -7.29
CA ALA A 288 -5.42 22.53 -7.26
C ALA A 288 -4.74 23.92 -7.41
N PRO A 289 -4.88 24.84 -6.41
CA PRO A 289 -4.47 26.21 -6.57
C PRO A 289 -2.96 26.30 -6.77
N GLY A 290 -2.60 27.15 -7.68
CA GLY A 290 -1.23 27.47 -7.96
C GLY A 290 -0.57 26.62 -9.06
N TRP A 291 -1.30 25.73 -9.74
CA TRP A 291 -0.81 24.97 -10.89
C TRP A 291 -1.88 24.81 -11.96
N HIS A 292 -1.48 24.86 -13.23
CA HIS A 292 -2.31 24.45 -14.35
C HIS A 292 -1.56 23.53 -15.31
N ILE A 293 -2.31 22.77 -16.10
CA ILE A 293 -1.76 21.91 -17.15
C ILE A 293 -1.77 22.69 -18.47
N ASP A 294 -0.59 22.93 -19.06
CA ASP A 294 -0.46 23.60 -20.36
C ASP A 294 -0.69 22.66 -21.53
N GLY A 295 -0.33 21.40 -21.36
CA GLY A 295 -0.48 20.37 -22.39
C GLY A 295 -0.24 18.99 -21.83
N ILE A 296 -0.86 17.98 -22.49
CA ILE A 296 -0.73 16.57 -22.12
C ILE A 296 -0.29 15.79 -23.34
N ALA A 297 0.82 15.07 -23.20
CA ALA A 297 1.31 14.10 -24.16
C ALA A 297 0.84 12.70 -23.77
N TYR A 298 -0.06 12.13 -24.57
CA TYR A 298 -0.50 10.75 -24.41
C TYR A 298 0.36 9.82 -25.26
N PRO A 299 0.51 8.54 -24.88
CA PRO A 299 1.23 7.58 -25.70
C PRO A 299 0.52 7.35 -27.04
N THR A 300 1.25 6.93 -28.06
CA THR A 300 0.66 6.54 -29.35
C THR A 300 -0.24 5.31 -29.11
N PRO A 301 -1.52 5.36 -29.47
CA PRO A 301 -2.40 4.24 -29.28
C PRO A 301 -2.10 3.11 -30.27
N GLU A 302 -2.32 1.87 -29.82
CA GLU A 302 -2.42 0.74 -30.71
C GLU A 302 -3.83 0.65 -31.29
N VAL A 303 -3.95 0.44 -32.58
CA VAL A 303 -5.25 0.25 -33.24
C VAL A 303 -5.43 -1.23 -33.56
N LEU A 304 -6.29 -1.88 -32.77
CA LEU A 304 -6.46 -3.35 -32.83
C LEU A 304 -7.92 -3.72 -33.02
N LYS A 305 -8.15 -4.80 -33.76
CA LYS A 305 -9.47 -5.45 -33.86
C LYS A 305 -9.52 -6.58 -32.84
N LEU A 306 -10.33 -6.38 -31.80
CA LEU A 306 -10.52 -7.38 -30.73
C LEU A 306 -11.66 -8.33 -31.07
N GLY A 307 -11.56 -9.57 -30.59
CA GLY A 307 -12.49 -10.64 -30.99
C GLY A 307 -13.96 -10.42 -30.64
N PHE A 308 -14.25 -9.57 -29.68
CA PHE A 308 -15.61 -9.23 -29.25
C PHE A 308 -16.22 -7.99 -29.99
N GLN A 309 -15.45 -7.30 -30.82
CA GLN A 309 -15.90 -6.10 -31.51
C GLN A 309 -15.57 -6.12 -33.00
N GLN A 310 -16.53 -5.66 -33.84
CA GLN A 310 -16.35 -5.67 -35.29
C GLN A 310 -15.42 -4.55 -35.78
N GLU A 311 -15.44 -3.41 -35.12
CA GLU A 311 -14.64 -2.22 -35.46
C GLU A 311 -13.32 -2.21 -34.68
N PRO A 312 -12.23 -1.68 -35.27
CA PRO A 312 -10.97 -1.53 -34.58
C PRO A 312 -11.09 -0.51 -33.43
N LEU A 313 -10.35 -0.71 -32.35
CA LEU A 313 -10.26 0.17 -31.18
C LEU A 313 -8.89 0.81 -31.11
N ALA A 314 -8.84 2.09 -30.74
CA ALA A 314 -7.62 2.76 -30.32
C ALA A 314 -7.46 2.58 -28.79
N ILE A 315 -6.41 1.88 -28.38
CA ILE A 315 -6.22 1.45 -27.00
C ILE A 315 -4.78 1.65 -26.50
N TYR A 316 -4.62 1.64 -25.18
CA TYR A 316 -3.33 1.45 -24.51
C TYR A 316 -3.34 0.08 -23.83
N GLN A 317 -2.27 -0.70 -24.01
CA GLN A 317 -2.06 -2.00 -23.36
C GLN A 317 -0.62 -2.14 -22.88
N GLY A 318 -0.37 -3.04 -21.91
CA GLY A 318 0.93 -3.18 -21.28
C GLY A 318 1.38 -1.88 -20.57
N PRO A 319 2.68 -1.51 -20.67
CA PRO A 319 3.18 -0.25 -20.09
C PRO A 319 2.83 0.94 -20.98
N ALA A 320 2.20 1.97 -20.41
CA ALA A 320 1.87 3.21 -21.10
C ALA A 320 2.24 4.40 -20.19
N ARG A 321 2.70 5.52 -20.81
CA ARG A 321 3.10 6.72 -20.08
C ARG A 321 2.38 7.95 -20.62
N ILE A 322 1.82 8.74 -19.70
CA ILE A 322 1.22 10.04 -19.97
C ILE A 322 2.11 11.08 -19.29
N GLU A 323 2.41 12.18 -20.03
CA GLU A 323 3.21 13.29 -19.52
C GLU A 323 2.42 14.58 -19.63
N ALA A 324 2.33 15.36 -18.56
CA ALA A 324 1.66 16.65 -18.55
C ALA A 324 2.61 17.77 -18.13
N ALA A 325 2.66 18.85 -18.90
CA ALA A 325 3.40 20.05 -18.55
C ALA A 325 2.62 20.84 -17.51
N LEU A 326 3.26 21.13 -16.38
CA LEU A 326 2.70 21.90 -15.27
C LEU A 326 3.39 23.26 -15.20
N THR A 327 2.61 24.33 -15.23
CA THR A 327 3.11 25.69 -15.00
C THR A 327 2.50 26.27 -13.71
N PRO A 328 3.33 26.93 -12.88
CA PRO A 328 2.84 27.60 -11.68
C PRO A 328 2.03 28.85 -12.04
N GLU A 329 0.92 29.08 -11.34
CA GLU A 329 0.17 30.32 -11.44
C GLU A 329 0.95 31.48 -10.82
N PRO A 330 0.84 32.73 -11.38
CA PRO A 330 1.62 33.89 -10.95
C PRO A 330 1.41 34.28 -9.49
N ASP A 331 0.24 34.00 -8.93
CA ASP A 331 -0.19 34.44 -7.59
C ASP A 331 -0.08 33.30 -6.55
N ARG A 332 1.00 32.56 -6.63
CA ARG A 332 1.35 31.55 -5.67
C ARG A 332 1.62 32.16 -4.31
N GLY A 333 0.60 32.33 -3.50
CA GLY A 333 0.87 32.57 -2.07
C GLY A 333 1.85 31.53 -1.55
N ASP A 334 2.69 31.91 -0.57
CA ASP A 334 3.82 31.17 0.04
C ASP A 334 3.45 29.76 0.62
N ARG A 335 2.50 29.09 -0.01
CA ARG A 335 2.05 27.76 0.34
C ARG A 335 2.68 26.75 -0.62
N ALA A 336 3.90 26.34 -0.30
CA ALA A 336 4.49 25.13 -0.87
C ALA A 336 3.50 23.96 -0.63
N ARG A 337 2.65 23.66 -1.59
CA ARG A 337 1.81 22.46 -1.51
C ARG A 337 2.72 21.26 -1.57
N VAL A 338 2.59 20.43 -0.58
CA VAL A 338 3.34 19.17 -0.50
C VAL A 338 2.75 18.13 -1.48
N TRP A 339 1.49 18.29 -1.92
CA TRP A 339 0.75 17.32 -2.74
C TRP A 339 -0.08 18.00 -3.82
N LEU A 340 -0.04 17.46 -5.05
CA LEU A 340 -0.88 17.88 -6.17
C LEU A 340 -1.96 16.80 -6.41
N PRO A 341 -3.25 17.15 -6.29
CA PRO A 341 -4.32 16.22 -6.58
C PRO A 341 -4.53 16.12 -8.10
N VAL A 342 -4.40 14.92 -8.64
CA VAL A 342 -4.53 14.61 -10.07
C VAL A 342 -5.62 13.58 -10.25
N GLU A 343 -6.59 13.86 -11.12
CA GLU A 343 -7.59 12.89 -11.54
C GLU A 343 -7.16 12.18 -12.82
N LEU A 344 -7.26 10.86 -12.81
CA LEU A 344 -7.13 10.01 -13.98
C LEU A 344 -8.46 9.28 -14.18
N GLY A 345 -9.18 9.63 -15.25
CA GLY A 345 -10.34 8.88 -15.71
C GLY A 345 -9.92 7.81 -16.71
N LEU A 346 -10.46 6.61 -16.59
CA LEU A 346 -10.22 5.51 -17.53
C LEU A 346 -11.37 4.50 -17.52
N GLN A 347 -11.46 3.73 -18.60
CA GLN A 347 -12.30 2.53 -18.66
C GLN A 347 -11.45 1.36 -19.13
N ALA A 348 -11.34 0.34 -18.29
CA ALA A 348 -10.58 -0.86 -18.62
C ALA A 348 -11.48 -1.96 -19.17
N CYS A 349 -10.97 -2.64 -20.19
CA CYS A 349 -11.62 -3.76 -20.85
C CYS A 349 -10.66 -4.96 -20.90
N GLY A 350 -11.19 -6.14 -20.66
CA GLY A 350 -10.53 -7.40 -20.94
C GLY A 350 -11.03 -8.01 -22.25
N ASP A 351 -10.68 -9.27 -22.48
CA ASP A 351 -11.06 -9.97 -23.72
C ASP A 351 -12.57 -10.28 -23.84
N VAL A 352 -13.32 -10.19 -22.75
CA VAL A 352 -14.72 -10.62 -22.66
C VAL A 352 -15.66 -9.47 -22.29
N LEU A 353 -15.21 -8.55 -21.44
CA LEU A 353 -16.05 -7.47 -20.91
C LEU A 353 -15.28 -6.19 -20.63
N CYS A 354 -15.98 -5.06 -20.69
CA CYS A 354 -15.51 -3.78 -20.17
C CYS A 354 -16.07 -3.57 -18.75
N LEU A 355 -15.20 -3.10 -17.86
CA LEU A 355 -15.61 -2.67 -16.52
C LEU A 355 -16.28 -1.29 -16.56
N PRO A 356 -17.06 -0.91 -15.56
CA PRO A 356 -17.52 0.47 -15.42
C PRO A 356 -16.34 1.44 -15.43
N PRO A 357 -16.54 2.67 -15.96
CA PRO A 357 -15.51 3.71 -15.89
C PRO A 357 -15.12 4.00 -14.46
N GLU A 358 -13.82 4.22 -14.25
CA GLU A 358 -13.25 4.59 -12.95
C GLU A 358 -12.58 5.95 -13.04
N THR A 359 -12.65 6.73 -11.94
CA THR A 359 -11.87 7.96 -11.77
C THR A 359 -11.04 7.81 -10.52
N LEU A 360 -9.72 7.85 -10.67
CA LEU A 360 -8.76 7.80 -9.58
C LEU A 360 -8.32 9.21 -9.22
N VAL A 361 -8.21 9.51 -7.92
CA VAL A 361 -7.65 10.77 -7.43
C VAL A 361 -6.30 10.47 -6.79
N LEU A 362 -5.24 10.77 -7.52
CA LEU A 362 -3.85 10.56 -7.10
C LEU A 362 -3.36 11.80 -6.35
N GLN A 363 -2.87 11.63 -5.13
CA GLN A 363 -2.17 12.69 -4.40
C GLN A 363 -0.68 12.57 -4.69
N VAL A 364 -0.18 13.39 -5.60
CA VAL A 364 1.20 13.31 -6.07
C VAL A 364 2.08 14.26 -5.27
N PRO A 365 3.13 13.77 -4.58
CA PRO A 365 4.01 14.64 -3.82
C PRO A 365 4.78 15.55 -4.77
N PHE A 366 4.78 16.83 -4.43
CA PHE A 366 5.54 17.85 -5.11
C PHE A 366 6.66 18.32 -4.17
N ARG A 367 7.90 18.06 -4.55
CA ARG A 367 9.07 18.62 -3.86
C ARG A 367 9.50 19.84 -4.66
N ALA A 368 9.23 21.03 -4.13
CA ALA A 368 9.95 22.21 -4.61
C ALA A 368 11.44 21.96 -4.39
N GLY A 369 12.25 22.06 -5.45
CA GLY A 369 13.68 21.90 -5.41
C GLY A 369 14.34 22.98 -4.57
#